data_84b4ea096df131a53e844f25f3e3c7e4
#
_entry.id   84b4ea096df131a53e844f25f3e3c7e4
#
_cell.length_a   1.000
_cell.length_b   1.000
_cell.length_c   1.000
_cell.angle_alpha   90.00
_cell.angle_beta   90.00
_cell.angle_gamma   90.00
#
_symmetry.space_group_name_H-M   'P 1'
#
loop_
_entity.id
_entity.type
_entity.pdbx_description
1 polymer ?
#
loop_
_entity_poly.entity_id
_entity_poly.type
_entity_poly.pdbx_seq_one_letter_code
_entity_poly.pdbx_strand_id
1 'polypeptide(L)'
;MVSKNSKYFNEGLQVTFFEVIYFKSELRQLLILERISILLVNYGFISAEINHRKMNISRNDILVIPKRTIVEILTISNPLQVCQLSFTSEFTFENSLTKPHIGYFEFFIAMYPPALSLKNKEVLRVIELFKLLDCKTKSSNKYLFKKEGVLFSFNLLLYELAGIYNKYYQHIPVMHTGKEK
;
A
#
# COMPACT_ATOMS: atom_id res chain seq x y z
N MET A 1 -24.25 -12.07 6.03
CA MET A 1 -23.34 -13.21 5.84
C MET A 1 -21.97 -12.63 5.62
N VAL A 2 -21.13 -12.56 6.66
CA VAL A 2 -19.75 -12.04 6.55
C VAL A 2 -18.94 -13.06 5.78
N SER A 3 -18.50 -12.71 4.59
CA SER A 3 -17.52 -13.48 3.82
C SER A 3 -16.30 -13.67 4.70
N LYS A 4 -16.00 -14.92 5.08
CA LYS A 4 -14.74 -15.28 5.71
C LYS A 4 -13.62 -15.11 4.69
N ASN A 5 -13.14 -13.87 4.54
CA ASN A 5 -11.89 -13.62 3.81
C ASN A 5 -10.79 -14.42 4.52
N SER A 6 -10.27 -15.43 3.84
CA SER A 6 -9.13 -16.19 4.31
C SER A 6 -7.93 -15.25 4.35
N LYS A 7 -7.69 -14.63 5.51
CA LYS A 7 -6.52 -13.81 5.80
C LYS A 7 -5.29 -14.71 5.72
N TYR A 8 -4.65 -14.75 4.57
CA TYR A 8 -3.35 -15.40 4.46
C TYR A 8 -2.31 -14.49 5.12
N PHE A 9 -2.01 -14.79 6.36
CA PHE A 9 -0.84 -14.26 7.05
C PHE A 9 0.40 -15.03 6.58
N ASN A 10 1.04 -14.59 5.49
CA ASN A 10 2.49 -14.67 5.51
C ASN A 10 2.93 -13.67 6.58
N GLU A 11 3.74 -14.10 7.55
CA GLU A 11 4.23 -13.22 8.60
C GLU A 11 4.76 -11.94 7.96
N GLY A 12 4.06 -10.82 8.18
CA GLY A 12 4.45 -9.51 7.69
C GLY A 12 3.75 -8.93 6.46
N LEU A 13 2.94 -9.67 5.69
CA LEU A 13 2.20 -9.17 4.52
C LEU A 13 0.70 -9.41 4.64
N GLN A 14 -0.11 -8.39 4.34
CA GLN A 14 -1.56 -8.48 4.21
C GLN A 14 -2.01 -7.73 2.96
N VAL A 15 -2.87 -8.36 2.18
CA VAL A 15 -3.47 -7.78 0.96
C VAL A 15 -4.97 -7.90 1.04
N THR A 16 -5.66 -6.83 0.69
CA THR A 16 -7.12 -6.78 0.59
C THR A 16 -7.48 -6.12 -0.74
N PHE A 17 -8.28 -6.81 -1.54
CA PHE A 17 -8.66 -6.34 -2.87
C PHE A 17 -10.16 -6.05 -2.91
N PHE A 18 -10.52 -4.80 -3.25
CA PHE A 18 -11.90 -4.30 -3.34
C PHE A 18 -12.74 -4.59 -2.09
N GLU A 19 -12.17 -4.35 -0.91
CA GLU A 19 -12.94 -4.43 0.34
C GLU A 19 -13.99 -3.32 0.39
N VAL A 20 -15.22 -3.71 0.70
CA VAL A 20 -16.33 -2.76 0.89
C VAL A 20 -16.48 -2.51 2.39
N ILE A 21 -16.39 -1.25 2.76
CA ILE A 21 -16.36 -0.77 4.14
C ILE A 21 -17.60 0.09 4.36
N TYR A 22 -18.34 -0.19 5.43
CA TYR A 22 -19.53 0.55 5.81
C TYR A 22 -19.31 1.42 7.06
N PHE A 23 -18.37 1.03 7.93
CA PHE A 23 -18.11 1.69 9.20
C PHE A 23 -16.64 2.10 9.35
N LYS A 24 -16.41 3.24 10.02
CA LYS A 24 -15.05 3.73 10.34
C LYS A 24 -14.22 2.71 11.13
N SER A 25 -14.87 1.91 11.97
CA SER A 25 -14.20 0.87 12.74
C SER A 25 -13.57 -0.22 11.86
N GLU A 26 -14.20 -0.56 10.75
CA GLU A 26 -13.66 -1.54 9.78
C GLU A 26 -12.40 -0.99 9.10
N LEU A 27 -12.43 0.28 8.67
CA LEU A 27 -11.25 0.93 8.10
C LEU A 27 -10.09 1.02 9.11
N ARG A 28 -10.39 1.34 10.38
CA ARG A 28 -9.37 1.38 11.44
C ARG A 28 -8.70 0.02 11.65
N GLN A 29 -9.43 -1.08 11.54
CA GLN A 29 -8.87 -2.43 11.66
C GLN A 29 -7.89 -2.79 10.52
N LEU A 30 -8.01 -2.15 9.37
CA LEU A 30 -7.08 -2.31 8.26
C LEU A 30 -5.77 -1.54 8.50
N LEU A 31 -5.81 -0.44 9.27
CA LEU A 31 -4.67 0.45 9.51
C LEU A 31 -3.93 0.03 10.77
N ILE A 32 -2.96 -0.86 10.62
CA ILE A 32 -2.16 -1.39 11.73
C ILE A 32 -0.94 -0.49 11.98
N LEU A 33 -0.81 0.07 13.19
CA LEU A 33 0.19 1.06 13.56
C LEU A 33 1.64 0.63 13.28
N GLU A 34 1.97 -0.65 13.51
CA GLU A 34 3.34 -1.18 13.31
C GLU A 34 3.64 -1.61 11.87
N ARG A 35 2.71 -1.33 10.93
CA ARG A 35 2.86 -1.67 9.51
C ARG A 35 2.87 -0.43 8.64
N ILE A 36 3.54 -0.53 7.51
CA ILE A 36 3.34 0.38 6.39
C ILE A 36 2.04 -0.03 5.71
N SER A 37 1.15 0.93 5.46
CA SER A 37 -0.12 0.68 4.78
C SER A 37 -0.25 1.54 3.53
N ILE A 38 -0.69 0.93 2.44
CA ILE A 38 -0.98 1.58 1.17
C ILE A 38 -2.45 1.31 0.85
N LEU A 39 -3.24 2.37 0.72
CA LEU A 39 -4.64 2.30 0.32
C LEU A 39 -4.84 2.97 -1.03
N LEU A 40 -5.58 2.32 -1.92
CA LEU A 40 -6.16 2.94 -3.10
C LEU A 40 -7.67 3.03 -2.90
N VAL A 41 -8.24 4.23 -2.95
CA VAL A 41 -9.69 4.43 -2.90
C VAL A 41 -10.28 4.19 -4.28
N ASN A 42 -11.05 3.12 -4.43
CA ASN A 42 -11.70 2.76 -5.68
C ASN A 42 -13.10 3.41 -5.81
N TYR A 43 -13.81 3.54 -4.68
CA TYR A 43 -15.11 4.18 -4.63
C TYR A 43 -15.31 4.88 -3.28
N GLY A 44 -15.94 6.07 -3.31
CA GLY A 44 -16.21 6.86 -2.12
C GLY A 44 -15.07 7.77 -1.73
N PHE A 45 -15.02 8.14 -0.45
CA PHE A 45 -13.99 9.02 0.12
C PHE A 45 -13.70 8.71 1.60
N ILE A 46 -12.53 9.16 2.04
CA ILE A 46 -12.07 9.14 3.42
C ILE A 46 -11.69 10.57 3.81
N SER A 47 -12.24 11.11 4.89
CA SER A 47 -11.70 12.29 5.55
C SER A 47 -10.94 11.84 6.79
N ALA A 48 -9.68 12.20 6.87
CA ALA A 48 -8.80 11.77 7.95
C ALA A 48 -7.89 12.91 8.41
N GLU A 49 -7.43 12.82 9.65
CA GLU A 49 -6.31 13.59 10.15
C GLU A 49 -5.09 12.69 10.27
N ILE A 50 -4.01 13.02 9.56
CA ILE A 50 -2.76 12.26 9.53
C ILE A 50 -1.64 13.18 10.01
N ASN A 51 -1.00 12.82 11.13
CA ASN A 51 0.03 13.65 11.77
C ASN A 51 -0.44 15.12 11.94
N HIS A 52 -1.65 15.31 12.49
CA HIS A 52 -2.30 16.62 12.72
C HIS A 52 -2.62 17.43 11.45
N ARG A 53 -2.61 16.80 10.29
CA ARG A 53 -3.04 17.44 9.03
C ARG A 53 -4.31 16.79 8.53
N LYS A 54 -5.37 17.58 8.38
CA LYS A 54 -6.63 17.12 7.79
C LYS A 54 -6.49 16.99 6.29
N MET A 55 -6.97 15.88 5.75
CA MET A 55 -6.99 15.61 4.32
C MET A 55 -8.21 14.81 3.92
N ASN A 56 -8.62 15.01 2.67
CA ASN A 56 -9.67 14.24 2.03
C ASN A 56 -9.04 13.38 0.94
N ILE A 57 -9.28 12.09 1.02
CA ILE A 57 -8.80 11.08 0.09
C ILE A 57 -10.04 10.58 -0.65
N SER A 58 -10.06 10.75 -1.96
CA SER A 58 -11.21 10.48 -2.82
C SER A 58 -10.91 9.33 -3.78
N ARG A 59 -11.88 8.99 -4.60
CA ARG A 59 -11.70 8.00 -5.66
C ARG A 59 -10.45 8.30 -6.50
N ASN A 60 -9.69 7.26 -6.80
CA ASN A 60 -8.42 7.27 -7.52
C ASN A 60 -7.23 7.85 -6.73
N ASP A 61 -7.44 8.25 -5.48
CA ASP A 61 -6.33 8.63 -4.65
C ASP A 61 -5.68 7.40 -4.02
N ILE A 62 -4.35 7.41 -4.00
CA ILE A 62 -3.56 6.47 -3.24
C ILE A 62 -3.03 7.15 -1.99
N LEU A 63 -3.18 6.49 -0.85
CA LEU A 63 -2.71 6.94 0.44
C LEU A 63 -1.63 6.00 0.94
N VAL A 64 -0.45 6.53 1.26
CA VAL A 64 0.65 5.78 1.85
C VAL A 64 0.84 6.23 3.29
N ILE A 65 0.71 5.28 4.21
CA ILE A 65 0.80 5.52 5.66
C ILE A 65 2.03 4.78 6.18
N PRO A 66 3.10 5.50 6.56
CA PRO A 66 4.25 4.91 7.22
C PRO A 66 3.89 4.24 8.55
N LYS A 67 4.69 3.27 8.99
CA LYS A 67 4.56 2.70 10.33
C LYS A 67 4.61 3.81 11.39
N ARG A 68 3.87 3.62 12.49
CA ARG A 68 3.77 4.56 13.63
C ARG A 68 3.20 5.92 13.29
N THR A 69 2.48 6.03 12.16
CA THR A 69 1.77 7.25 11.79
C THR A 69 0.43 7.29 12.52
N ILE A 70 0.15 8.41 13.19
CA ILE A 70 -1.15 8.63 13.84
C ILE A 70 -2.17 8.99 12.76
N VAL A 71 -3.20 8.16 12.62
CA VAL A 71 -4.30 8.37 11.68
C VAL A 71 -5.61 8.38 12.44
N GLU A 72 -6.30 9.50 12.39
CA GLU A 72 -7.67 9.63 12.89
C GLU A 72 -8.64 9.69 11.71
N ILE A 73 -9.52 8.69 11.61
CA ILE A 73 -10.57 8.68 10.60
C ILE A 73 -11.75 9.54 11.09
N LEU A 74 -11.96 10.67 10.43
CA LEU A 74 -13.02 11.61 10.76
C LEU A 74 -14.35 11.16 10.18
N THR A 75 -14.41 10.94 8.85
CA THR A 75 -15.58 10.43 8.13
C THR A 75 -15.18 9.53 6.98
N ILE A 76 -16.09 8.66 6.57
CA ILE A 76 -16.00 7.89 5.32
C ILE A 76 -17.33 7.97 4.60
N SER A 77 -17.30 7.80 3.28
CA SER A 77 -18.52 7.53 2.51
C SER A 77 -19.10 6.15 2.86
N ASN A 78 -20.39 5.98 2.66
CA ASN A 78 -21.05 4.69 2.82
C ASN A 78 -21.82 4.36 1.54
N PRO A 79 -21.37 3.37 0.74
CA PRO A 79 -20.19 2.54 0.96
C PRO A 79 -18.87 3.24 0.61
N LEU A 80 -17.77 2.73 1.17
CA LEU A 80 -16.39 3.00 0.77
C LEU A 80 -15.79 1.71 0.21
N GLN A 81 -15.10 1.76 -0.93
CA GLN A 81 -14.37 0.60 -1.46
C GLN A 81 -12.90 0.91 -1.63
N VAL A 82 -12.04 0.05 -1.10
CA VAL A 82 -10.59 0.21 -1.13
C VAL A 82 -9.85 -1.07 -1.56
N CYS A 83 -8.67 -0.88 -2.15
CA CYS A 83 -7.62 -1.89 -2.15
C CYS A 83 -6.60 -1.49 -1.08
N GLN A 84 -6.13 -2.47 -0.29
CA GLN A 84 -5.15 -2.22 0.76
C GLN A 84 -4.01 -3.24 0.67
N LEU A 85 -2.80 -2.73 0.81
CA LEU A 85 -1.59 -3.49 1.06
C LEU A 85 -1.01 -3.02 2.39
N SER A 86 -0.75 -3.94 3.32
CA SER A 86 -0.01 -3.63 4.54
C SER A 86 1.11 -4.63 4.76
N PHE A 87 2.28 -4.14 5.20
CA PHE A 87 3.46 -4.97 5.40
C PHE A 87 4.37 -4.41 6.47
N THR A 88 5.16 -5.31 7.07
CA THR A 88 6.17 -4.92 8.06
C THR A 88 7.50 -4.56 7.41
N SER A 89 8.33 -3.79 8.11
CA SER A 89 9.70 -3.47 7.66
C SER A 89 10.54 -4.74 7.52
N GLU A 90 10.36 -5.70 8.42
CA GLU A 90 11.05 -6.99 8.43
C GLU A 90 10.72 -7.78 7.17
N PHE A 91 9.41 -7.86 6.81
CA PHE A 91 8.99 -8.52 5.57
C PHE A 91 9.67 -7.91 4.34
N THR A 92 9.73 -6.59 4.27
CA THR A 92 10.39 -5.88 3.17
C THR A 92 11.89 -6.18 3.14
N PHE A 93 12.54 -6.14 4.32
CA PHE A 93 13.97 -6.42 4.44
C PHE A 93 14.35 -7.83 3.98
N GLU A 94 13.56 -8.83 4.33
CA GLU A 94 13.83 -10.23 3.99
C GLU A 94 13.51 -10.56 2.52
N ASN A 95 12.52 -9.86 1.93
CA ASN A 95 11.87 -10.27 0.69
C ASN A 95 12.01 -9.28 -0.47
N SER A 96 12.75 -8.18 -0.30
CA SER A 96 13.03 -7.26 -1.41
C SER A 96 13.99 -7.89 -2.41
N LEU A 97 13.70 -7.74 -3.70
CA LEU A 97 14.55 -8.22 -4.79
C LEU A 97 15.91 -7.51 -4.84
N THR A 98 15.97 -6.30 -4.32
CA THR A 98 17.21 -5.49 -4.30
C THR A 98 17.39 -4.85 -2.94
N LYS A 99 18.19 -5.48 -2.08
CA LYS A 99 18.49 -5.01 -0.72
C LYS A 99 18.88 -3.53 -0.60
N PRO A 100 19.62 -2.90 -1.54
CA PRO A 100 19.94 -1.47 -1.47
C PRO A 100 18.74 -0.53 -1.53
N HIS A 101 17.58 -0.98 -2.03
CA HIS A 101 16.42 -0.13 -2.30
C HIS A 101 15.32 -0.17 -1.23
N ILE A 102 15.49 -0.96 -0.16
CA ILE A 102 14.52 -0.98 0.95
C ILE A 102 14.52 0.36 1.67
N GLY A 103 15.70 0.88 2.01
CA GLY A 103 15.85 2.23 2.55
C GLY A 103 15.34 3.31 1.59
N TYR A 104 15.36 3.04 0.28
CA TYR A 104 14.81 3.93 -0.73
C TYR A 104 13.29 4.02 -0.65
N PHE A 105 12.58 2.90 -0.43
CA PHE A 105 11.11 2.93 -0.30
C PHE A 105 10.66 3.55 1.03
N GLU A 106 11.34 3.26 2.14
CA GLU A 106 11.08 3.94 3.43
C GLU A 106 11.38 5.43 3.36
N PHE A 107 12.48 5.81 2.72
CA PHE A 107 12.83 7.21 2.46
C PHE A 107 11.78 7.89 1.56
N PHE A 108 11.31 7.19 0.55
CA PHE A 108 10.30 7.63 -0.37
C PHE A 108 8.98 7.97 0.35
N ILE A 109 8.52 7.08 1.24
CA ILE A 109 7.31 7.29 2.04
C ILE A 109 7.48 8.48 3.00
N ALA A 110 8.67 8.68 3.57
CA ALA A 110 8.93 9.77 4.50
C ALA A 110 9.03 11.14 3.83
N MET A 111 9.42 11.20 2.55
CA MET A 111 9.69 12.45 1.83
C MET A 111 8.50 12.98 1.02
N TYR A 112 7.55 12.11 0.66
CA TYR A 112 6.42 12.48 -0.19
C TYR A 112 5.14 12.75 0.59
N PRO A 113 4.20 13.54 0.04
CA PRO A 113 2.87 13.64 0.60
C PRO A 113 2.23 12.26 0.75
N PRO A 114 1.50 12.01 1.84
CA PRO A 114 0.90 10.71 2.09
C PRO A 114 -0.16 10.34 1.04
N ALA A 115 -0.82 11.31 0.42
CA ALA A 115 -1.85 11.07 -0.60
C ALA A 115 -1.45 11.64 -1.96
N LEU A 116 -1.77 10.91 -3.03
CA LEU A 116 -1.54 11.27 -4.42
C LEU A 116 -2.73 10.87 -5.28
N SER A 117 -3.24 11.80 -6.09
CA SER A 117 -4.30 11.51 -7.08
C SER A 117 -3.71 10.92 -8.36
N LEU A 118 -4.11 9.70 -8.67
CA LEU A 118 -3.63 8.96 -9.83
C LEU A 118 -4.45 9.29 -11.08
N LYS A 119 -3.79 9.30 -12.24
CA LYS A 119 -4.48 9.36 -13.54
C LYS A 119 -5.12 8.00 -13.86
N ASN A 120 -6.18 8.00 -14.66
CA ASN A 120 -6.94 6.78 -14.99
C ASN A 120 -6.07 5.60 -15.44
N LYS A 121 -5.04 5.82 -16.27
CA LYS A 121 -4.13 4.76 -16.72
C LYS A 121 -3.26 4.20 -15.59
N GLU A 122 -2.89 5.05 -14.63
CA GLU A 122 -2.09 4.66 -13.46
C GLU A 122 -2.97 3.84 -12.50
N VAL A 123 -4.21 4.30 -12.26
CA VAL A 123 -5.20 3.56 -11.46
C VAL A 123 -5.42 2.16 -11.98
N LEU A 124 -5.66 1.99 -13.29
CA LEU A 124 -5.87 0.68 -13.89
C LEU A 124 -4.68 -0.26 -13.66
N ARG A 125 -3.46 0.23 -13.89
CA ARG A 125 -2.23 -0.57 -13.64
C ARG A 125 -2.08 -0.96 -12.18
N VAL A 126 -2.28 -0.02 -11.27
CA VAL A 126 -2.20 -0.29 -9.83
C VAL A 126 -3.26 -1.30 -9.39
N ILE A 127 -4.50 -1.19 -9.87
CA ILE A 127 -5.58 -2.16 -9.61
C ILE A 127 -5.19 -3.56 -10.11
N GLU A 128 -4.65 -3.68 -11.32
CA GLU A 128 -4.21 -4.97 -11.88
C GLU A 128 -3.11 -5.61 -11.02
N LEU A 129 -2.16 -4.81 -10.52
CA LEU A 129 -1.10 -5.29 -9.64
C LEU A 129 -1.62 -5.70 -8.25
N PHE A 130 -2.57 -4.95 -7.68
CA PHE A 130 -3.26 -5.38 -6.46
C PHE A 130 -4.00 -6.70 -6.66
N LYS A 131 -4.74 -6.84 -7.76
CA LYS A 131 -5.44 -8.08 -8.12
C LYS A 131 -4.49 -9.26 -8.28
N LEU A 132 -3.37 -9.05 -8.97
CA LEU A 132 -2.34 -10.07 -9.15
C LEU A 132 -1.78 -10.53 -7.81
N LEU A 133 -1.40 -9.59 -6.94
CA LEU A 133 -0.84 -9.88 -5.62
C LEU A 133 -1.87 -10.61 -4.73
N ASP A 134 -3.12 -10.15 -4.70
CA ASP A 134 -4.21 -10.80 -3.97
C ASP A 134 -4.43 -12.24 -4.46
N CYS A 135 -4.46 -12.45 -5.77
CA CYS A 135 -4.59 -13.78 -6.37
C CYS A 135 -3.42 -14.70 -5.96
N LYS A 136 -2.17 -14.20 -5.98
CA LYS A 136 -0.99 -14.99 -5.58
C LYS A 136 -1.00 -15.31 -4.09
N THR A 137 -1.40 -14.39 -3.24
CA THR A 137 -1.51 -14.64 -1.79
C THR A 137 -2.57 -15.70 -1.45
N LYS A 138 -3.66 -15.73 -2.21
CA LYS A 138 -4.78 -16.69 -2.04
C LYS A 138 -4.57 -18.03 -2.73
N SER A 139 -3.54 -18.17 -3.57
CA SER A 139 -3.27 -19.43 -4.29
C SER A 139 -3.01 -20.59 -3.31
N SER A 140 -3.28 -21.82 -3.75
CA SER A 140 -3.07 -23.02 -2.94
C SER A 140 -1.62 -23.12 -2.44
N ASN A 141 -1.43 -23.60 -1.20
CA ASN A 141 -0.09 -23.88 -0.66
C ASN A 141 0.63 -25.02 -1.41
N LYS A 142 -0.09 -25.79 -2.22
CA LYS A 142 0.48 -26.82 -3.09
C LYS A 142 1.09 -26.23 -4.38
N TYR A 143 0.86 -24.95 -4.67
CA TYR A 143 1.46 -24.31 -5.84
C TYR A 143 2.96 -24.11 -5.63
N LEU A 144 3.78 -24.76 -6.48
CA LEU A 144 5.24 -24.89 -6.30
C LEU A 144 5.97 -23.55 -6.14
N PHE A 145 5.55 -22.52 -6.87
CA PHE A 145 6.18 -21.19 -6.88
C PHE A 145 5.31 -20.11 -6.23
N LYS A 146 4.51 -20.48 -5.21
CA LYS A 146 3.62 -19.52 -4.54
C LYS A 146 4.40 -18.38 -3.91
N LYS A 147 5.45 -18.69 -3.16
CA LYS A 147 6.27 -17.70 -2.45
C LYS A 147 6.89 -16.70 -3.44
N GLU A 148 7.53 -17.21 -4.47
CA GLU A 148 8.15 -16.41 -5.54
C GLU A 148 7.10 -15.53 -6.24
N GLY A 149 5.95 -16.11 -6.58
CA GLY A 149 4.85 -15.37 -7.21
C GLY A 149 4.34 -14.20 -6.35
N VAL A 150 4.21 -14.39 -5.03
CA VAL A 150 3.86 -13.32 -4.09
C VAL A 150 4.95 -12.26 -4.05
N LEU A 151 6.22 -12.65 -3.93
CA LEU A 151 7.35 -11.72 -3.83
C LEU A 151 7.51 -10.88 -5.11
N PHE A 152 7.44 -11.49 -6.28
CA PHE A 152 7.53 -10.75 -7.54
C PHE A 152 6.37 -9.78 -7.71
N SER A 153 5.13 -10.21 -7.39
CA SER A 153 3.95 -9.34 -7.49
C SER A 153 4.00 -8.18 -6.50
N PHE A 154 4.46 -8.42 -5.28
CA PHE A 154 4.68 -7.40 -4.25
C PHE A 154 5.70 -6.36 -4.71
N ASN A 155 6.88 -6.82 -5.14
CA ASN A 155 7.94 -5.91 -5.59
C ASN A 155 7.50 -5.12 -6.83
N LEU A 156 6.81 -5.75 -7.79
CA LEU A 156 6.32 -5.08 -8.98
C LEU A 156 5.35 -3.95 -8.63
N LEU A 157 4.43 -4.19 -7.68
CA LEU A 157 3.52 -3.13 -7.19
C LEU A 157 4.30 -1.98 -6.55
N LEU A 158 5.29 -2.27 -5.71
CA LEU A 158 6.10 -1.22 -5.08
C LEU A 158 6.91 -0.41 -6.10
N TYR A 159 7.50 -1.05 -7.11
CA TYR A 159 8.24 -0.34 -8.17
C TYR A 159 7.33 0.51 -9.04
N GLU A 160 6.13 0.03 -9.38
CA GLU A 160 5.16 0.86 -10.12
C GLU A 160 4.77 2.10 -9.33
N LEU A 161 4.48 1.95 -8.02
CA LEU A 161 4.18 3.07 -7.14
C LEU A 161 5.36 4.04 -7.03
N ALA A 162 6.59 3.53 -6.84
CA ALA A 162 7.79 4.35 -6.80
C ALA A 162 7.97 5.15 -8.10
N GLY A 163 7.75 4.52 -9.26
CA GLY A 163 7.80 5.19 -10.56
C GLY A 163 6.75 6.28 -10.71
N ILE A 164 5.51 6.03 -10.26
CA ILE A 164 4.44 7.03 -10.28
C ILE A 164 4.81 8.22 -9.39
N TYR A 165 5.18 7.98 -8.14
CA TYR A 165 5.57 9.06 -7.23
C TYR A 165 6.77 9.86 -7.75
N ASN A 166 7.81 9.19 -8.25
CA ASN A 166 8.97 9.87 -8.83
C ASN A 166 8.58 10.78 -10.00
N LYS A 167 7.64 10.37 -10.85
CA LYS A 167 7.12 11.16 -11.96
C LYS A 167 6.43 12.45 -11.50
N TYR A 168 5.69 12.40 -10.37
CA TYR A 168 4.98 13.56 -9.84
C TYR A 168 5.87 14.50 -9.03
N TYR A 169 6.98 13.98 -8.47
CA TYR A 169 7.86 14.70 -7.56
C TYR A 169 9.31 14.76 -8.05
N GLN A 170 9.53 14.92 -9.35
CA GLN A 170 10.82 14.88 -10.04
C GLN A 170 11.91 15.84 -9.52
N HIS A 171 11.59 16.71 -8.55
CA HIS A 171 12.53 17.71 -8.04
C HIS A 171 13.19 17.34 -6.71
N ILE A 172 12.96 16.11 -6.19
CA ILE A 172 13.65 15.68 -4.99
C ILE A 172 14.99 15.06 -5.40
N PRO A 173 16.14 15.65 -5.01
CA PRO A 173 17.43 15.11 -5.37
C PRO A 173 17.55 13.68 -4.81
N VAL A 174 17.80 12.74 -5.71
CA VAL A 174 18.21 11.40 -5.31
C VAL A 174 19.55 11.58 -4.58
N MET A 175 19.54 11.43 -3.25
CA MET A 175 20.80 11.36 -2.52
C MET A 175 21.48 10.06 -2.95
N HIS A 176 22.36 10.15 -3.94
CA HIS A 176 23.35 9.14 -4.19
C HIS A 176 24.24 9.11 -2.94
N THR A 177 23.99 8.17 -2.03
CA THR A 177 24.99 7.79 -1.02
C THR A 177 26.08 6.99 -1.73
N GLY A 178 26.72 7.64 -2.70
CA GLY A 178 27.99 7.21 -3.25
C GLY A 178 29.07 7.66 -2.30
N LYS A 179 29.53 6.79 -1.45
CA LYS A 179 30.91 6.79 -1.01
C LYS A 179 31.54 5.51 -1.51
N GLU A 180 31.90 5.54 -2.77
CA GLU A 180 33.11 4.87 -3.19
C GLU A 180 34.30 5.70 -2.69
N LYS A 181 35.07 5.10 -1.80
CA LYS A 181 36.49 5.26 -1.61
C LYS A 181 37.05 3.96 -1.10
#